data_e83a52232fb66d70dd9a840d54e23a78
#
_entry.id   e83a52232fb66d70dd9a840d54e23a78
#
_cell.length_a   1.000
_cell.length_b   1.000
_cell.length_c   1.000
_cell.angle_alpha   90.00
_cell.angle_beta   90.00
_cell.angle_gamma   90.00
#
_symmetry.space_group_name_H-M   'P 1'
#
loop_
_entity.id
_entity.type
_entity.pdbx_description
1 polymer ?
#
loop_
_entity_poly.entity_id
_entity_poly.type
_entity_poly.pdbx_seq_one_letter_code
_entity_poly.pdbx_strand_id
1 'polypeptide(L)'
;VKGNDELNGKDIAELKEVITKAPEAEEKPYTMVEQMPQFPGGDRELLSFIAKNLHYPTIAQEKGIQGKVFVRFVVSATGDVKDVKVMRSLDPYCDKEAIRVIQSLPKWIPGKQNGRNVPVYYTVPITFKLQ
;
A
#
# COMPACT_ATOMS: atom_id res chain seq x y z
N VAL A 1 -29.71 9.08 -34.77
CA VAL A 1 -30.18 7.82 -34.22
C VAL A 1 -29.27 6.67 -34.60
N LYS A 2 -28.91 6.57 -35.92
CA LYS A 2 -27.95 5.55 -36.32
C LYS A 2 -26.60 5.73 -35.66
N GLY A 3 -26.18 6.97 -35.52
CA GLY A 3 -24.94 7.26 -34.83
C GLY A 3 -24.95 6.77 -33.39
N ASN A 4 -26.09 6.89 -32.72
CA ASN A 4 -26.23 6.39 -31.36
C ASN A 4 -26.12 4.88 -31.28
N ASP A 5 -26.72 4.19 -32.28
CA ASP A 5 -26.65 2.73 -32.31
C ASP A 5 -25.22 2.27 -32.53
N GLU A 6 -24.48 2.94 -33.42
CA GLU A 6 -23.09 2.62 -33.66
C GLU A 6 -22.23 2.86 -32.44
N LEU A 7 -22.45 3.99 -31.79
CA LEU A 7 -21.73 4.32 -30.56
C LEU A 7 -22.03 3.32 -29.47
N ASN A 8 -23.27 2.91 -29.36
CA ASN A 8 -23.65 1.92 -28.34
C ASN A 8 -22.95 0.59 -28.58
N GLY A 9 -22.79 0.20 -29.85
CA GLY A 9 -22.11 -1.04 -30.16
C GLY A 9 -20.64 -0.99 -29.78
N LYS A 10 -19.97 0.13 -30.06
CA LYS A 10 -18.58 0.31 -29.67
C LYS A 10 -18.45 0.36 -28.17
N ASP A 11 -19.34 1.10 -27.52
CA ASP A 11 -19.30 1.25 -26.08
C ASP A 11 -19.47 -0.10 -25.37
N ILE A 12 -20.33 -0.95 -25.90
CA ILE A 12 -20.53 -2.27 -25.32
C ILE A 12 -19.28 -3.13 -25.47
N ALA A 13 -18.61 -3.07 -26.60
CA ALA A 13 -17.39 -3.81 -26.81
C ALA A 13 -16.28 -3.32 -25.89
N GLU A 14 -16.14 -2.00 -25.77
CA GLU A 14 -15.16 -1.41 -24.88
C GLU A 14 -15.47 -1.75 -23.42
N LEU A 15 -16.74 -1.72 -23.04
CA LEU A 15 -17.16 -2.07 -21.70
C LEU A 15 -16.83 -3.51 -21.36
N LYS A 16 -16.96 -4.43 -22.32
CA LYS A 16 -16.58 -5.81 -22.09
C LYS A 16 -15.11 -5.97 -21.76
N GLU A 17 -14.25 -5.25 -22.47
CA GLU A 17 -12.83 -5.27 -22.18
C GLU A 17 -12.53 -4.67 -20.82
N VAL A 18 -13.17 -3.53 -20.53
CA VAL A 18 -12.99 -2.89 -19.23
C VAL A 18 -13.49 -3.77 -18.10
N ILE A 19 -14.66 -4.40 -18.30
CA ILE A 19 -15.21 -5.29 -17.28
C ILE A 19 -14.32 -6.50 -17.07
N THR A 20 -13.70 -7.01 -18.13
CA THR A 20 -12.77 -8.14 -18.02
C THR A 20 -11.56 -7.80 -17.16
N LYS A 21 -11.09 -6.54 -17.24
CA LYS A 21 -9.95 -6.09 -16.45
C LYS A 21 -10.36 -5.49 -15.12
N ALA A 22 -11.53 -4.84 -15.08
CA ALA A 22 -12.00 -4.11 -13.92
C ALA A 22 -12.11 -4.94 -12.63
N PRO A 23 -12.56 -6.21 -12.66
CA PRO A 23 -12.64 -6.97 -11.42
C PRO A 23 -11.33 -7.06 -10.66
N GLU A 24 -10.21 -7.11 -11.37
CA GLU A 24 -8.90 -7.11 -10.70
C GLU A 24 -8.53 -5.71 -10.22
N ALA A 25 -8.77 -4.69 -11.08
CA ALA A 25 -8.38 -3.32 -10.78
C ALA A 25 -9.26 -2.69 -9.71
N GLU A 26 -10.54 -3.06 -9.68
CA GLU A 26 -11.53 -2.45 -8.80
C GLU A 26 -11.83 -3.26 -7.55
N GLU A 27 -11.18 -4.40 -7.37
CA GLU A 27 -11.38 -5.16 -6.15
C GLU A 27 -10.91 -4.32 -4.98
N LYS A 28 -11.85 -3.97 -4.10
CA LYS A 28 -11.52 -3.14 -2.95
C LYS A 28 -10.70 -3.94 -1.95
N PRO A 29 -9.65 -3.33 -1.40
CA PRO A 29 -8.86 -4.03 -0.40
C PRO A 29 -9.69 -4.37 0.84
N TYR A 30 -9.41 -5.52 1.40
CA TYR A 30 -10.03 -5.97 2.64
C TYR A 30 -9.32 -5.30 3.81
N THR A 31 -10.06 -5.06 4.88
CA THR A 31 -9.46 -4.58 6.12
C THR A 31 -9.01 -5.73 7.00
N MET A 32 -9.68 -6.86 6.86
CA MET A 32 -9.36 -8.06 7.65
C MET A 32 -9.73 -9.29 6.83
N VAL A 33 -8.86 -10.28 6.84
CA VAL A 33 -9.06 -11.54 6.12
C VAL A 33 -8.61 -12.71 7.00
N GLU A 34 -8.93 -13.93 6.54
CA GLU A 34 -8.58 -15.13 7.29
C GLU A 34 -7.08 -15.28 7.51
N GLN A 35 -6.29 -14.96 6.48
CA GLN A 35 -4.84 -14.94 6.58
C GLN A 35 -4.36 -13.56 6.18
N MET A 36 -3.89 -12.79 7.16
CA MET A 36 -3.37 -11.45 6.90
C MET A 36 -2.05 -11.50 6.14
N PRO A 37 -1.74 -10.46 5.34
CA PRO A 37 -0.47 -10.41 4.65
C PRO A 37 0.69 -10.47 5.62
N GLN A 38 1.80 -11.04 5.18
CA GLN A 38 2.99 -11.11 6.01
C GLN A 38 4.21 -10.65 5.23
N PHE A 39 5.10 -9.95 5.92
CA PHE A 39 6.39 -9.63 5.37
C PHE A 39 7.24 -10.91 5.38
N PRO A 40 8.06 -11.15 4.34
CA PRO A 40 8.93 -12.34 4.32
C PRO A 40 9.83 -12.35 5.57
N GLY A 41 9.77 -13.42 6.34
CA GLY A 41 10.49 -13.52 7.59
C GLY A 41 9.74 -13.00 8.81
N GLY A 42 8.55 -12.41 8.62
CA GLY A 42 7.68 -11.96 9.69
C GLY A 42 7.91 -10.52 10.11
N ASP A 43 7.21 -10.10 11.16
CA ASP A 43 7.23 -8.70 11.62
C ASP A 43 8.62 -8.24 12.05
N ARG A 44 9.40 -9.12 12.64
CA ARG A 44 10.77 -8.79 13.06
C ARG A 44 11.61 -8.37 11.88
N GLU A 45 11.51 -9.11 10.78
CA GLU A 45 12.25 -8.77 9.55
C GLU A 45 11.75 -7.46 8.95
N LEU A 46 10.45 -7.21 9.03
CA LEU A 46 9.88 -5.95 8.58
C LEU A 46 10.48 -4.77 9.36
N LEU A 47 10.49 -4.88 10.67
CA LEU A 47 11.04 -3.82 11.52
C LEU A 47 12.53 -3.62 11.27
N SER A 48 13.26 -4.72 11.07
CA SER A 48 14.69 -4.67 10.75
C SER A 48 14.92 -3.98 9.41
N PHE A 49 14.13 -4.30 8.39
CA PHE A 49 14.24 -3.66 7.08
C PHE A 49 14.01 -2.17 7.18
N ILE A 50 12.95 -1.78 7.90
CA ILE A 50 12.63 -0.37 8.08
C ILE A 50 13.77 0.35 8.80
N ALA A 51 14.27 -0.23 9.88
CA ALA A 51 15.36 0.37 10.67
C ALA A 51 16.62 0.58 9.83
N LYS A 52 16.94 -0.39 8.96
CA LYS A 52 18.13 -0.32 8.12
C LYS A 52 18.02 0.71 7.01
N ASN A 53 16.82 0.93 6.51
CA ASN A 53 16.61 1.75 5.32
C ASN A 53 16.04 3.13 5.61
N LEU A 54 15.64 3.38 6.84
CA LEU A 54 15.08 4.65 7.25
C LEU A 54 16.21 5.67 7.47
N HIS A 55 16.10 6.80 6.77
CA HIS A 55 17.04 7.91 6.95
C HIS A 55 16.32 9.03 7.70
N TYR A 56 16.81 9.34 8.87
CA TYR A 56 16.24 10.42 9.67
C TYR A 56 16.52 11.75 8.95
N PRO A 57 15.47 12.50 8.54
CA PRO A 57 15.74 13.77 7.85
C PRO A 57 16.51 14.73 8.72
N THR A 58 17.57 15.35 8.14
CA THR A 58 18.44 16.26 8.88
C THR A 58 17.67 17.41 9.51
N ILE A 59 16.71 17.97 8.77
CA ILE A 59 15.88 19.07 9.29
C ILE A 59 15.10 18.64 10.51
N ALA A 60 14.54 17.43 10.49
CA ALA A 60 13.79 16.91 11.62
C ALA A 60 14.70 16.66 12.82
N GLN A 61 15.92 16.18 12.59
CA GLN A 61 16.90 16.01 13.67
C GLN A 61 17.25 17.33 14.31
N GLU A 62 17.51 18.33 13.49
CA GLU A 62 17.86 19.67 14.00
C GLU A 62 16.74 20.29 14.82
N LYS A 63 15.50 20.03 14.45
CA LYS A 63 14.34 20.54 15.17
C LYS A 63 13.93 19.67 16.36
N GLY A 64 14.61 18.55 16.57
CA GLY A 64 14.28 17.65 17.67
C GLY A 64 12.96 16.94 17.50
N ILE A 65 12.52 16.72 16.27
CA ILE A 65 11.22 16.09 15.99
C ILE A 65 11.32 14.59 16.21
N GLN A 66 10.49 14.06 17.08
CA GLN A 66 10.41 12.62 17.37
C GLN A 66 8.96 12.18 17.40
N GLY A 67 8.72 10.92 17.12
CA GLY A 67 7.38 10.33 17.19
C GLY A 67 7.20 9.25 16.15
N LYS A 68 5.95 8.99 15.83
CA LYS A 68 5.60 7.94 14.87
C LYS A 68 4.77 8.50 13.72
N VAL A 69 5.05 7.99 12.53
CA VAL A 69 4.21 8.20 11.35
C VAL A 69 3.47 6.89 11.10
N PHE A 70 2.14 6.94 11.04
CA PHE A 70 1.37 5.75 10.72
C PHE A 70 1.07 5.74 9.23
N VAL A 71 1.58 4.73 8.54
CA VAL A 71 1.45 4.61 7.08
C VAL A 71 0.59 3.39 6.76
N ARG A 72 -0.46 3.61 5.99
CA ARG A 72 -1.30 2.54 5.48
C ARG A 72 -0.97 2.30 4.01
N PHE A 73 -0.95 1.05 3.63
CA PHE A 73 -0.75 0.68 2.23
C PHE A 73 -1.55 -0.57 1.93
N VAL A 74 -1.63 -0.92 0.67
CA VAL A 74 -2.31 -2.14 0.24
C VAL A 74 -1.26 -3.16 -0.15
N VAL A 75 -1.38 -4.36 0.42
CA VAL A 75 -0.63 -5.51 -0.07
C VAL A 75 -1.54 -6.18 -1.09
N SER A 76 -1.16 -6.11 -2.36
CA SER A 76 -1.99 -6.64 -3.44
C SER A 76 -2.06 -8.16 -3.43
N ALA A 77 -2.93 -8.71 -4.25
CA ALA A 77 -3.05 -10.16 -4.38
C ALA A 77 -1.75 -10.82 -4.87
N THR A 78 -0.84 -10.05 -5.45
CA THR A 78 0.47 -10.52 -5.89
C THR A 78 1.59 -10.14 -4.92
N GLY A 79 1.28 -9.53 -3.79
CA GLY A 79 2.26 -9.16 -2.79
C GLY A 79 2.91 -7.81 -2.98
N ASP A 80 2.46 -7.03 -3.96
CA ASP A 80 3.02 -5.71 -4.21
C ASP A 80 2.47 -4.68 -3.23
N VAL A 81 3.30 -3.74 -2.83
CA VAL A 81 2.90 -2.62 -1.98
C VAL A 81 2.35 -1.51 -2.87
N LYS A 82 1.12 -1.07 -2.58
CA LYS A 82 0.42 -0.06 -3.37
C LYS A 82 -0.30 0.94 -2.47
N ASP A 83 -0.70 2.06 -3.06
CA ASP A 83 -1.60 3.03 -2.43
C ASP A 83 -1.12 3.44 -1.04
N VAL A 84 0.15 3.82 -0.96
CA VAL A 84 0.78 4.23 0.29
C VAL A 84 0.22 5.57 0.73
N LYS A 85 -0.28 5.62 1.96
CA LYS A 85 -0.91 6.83 2.49
C LYS A 85 -0.55 7.02 3.96
N VAL A 86 -0.21 8.26 4.32
CA VAL A 86 0.03 8.60 5.73
C VAL A 86 -1.33 8.78 6.41
N MET A 87 -1.57 7.97 7.42
CA MET A 87 -2.81 8.03 8.20
C MET A 87 -2.68 8.94 9.40
N ARG A 88 -1.49 9.04 9.96
CA ARG A 88 -1.21 9.95 11.05
C ARG A 88 0.16 10.56 10.82
N SER A 89 0.17 11.87 10.62
CA SER A 89 1.37 12.64 10.32
C SER A 89 2.15 12.99 11.59
N LEU A 90 3.46 13.07 11.45
CA LEU A 90 4.35 13.59 12.48
C LEU A 90 4.92 14.93 12.02
N ASP A 91 5.50 14.94 10.83
CA ASP A 91 6.20 16.09 10.26
C ASP A 91 6.33 15.87 8.76
N PRO A 92 6.21 16.91 7.92
CA PRO A 92 6.27 16.72 6.47
C PRO A 92 7.50 15.97 5.98
N TYR A 93 8.67 16.23 6.55
CA TYR A 93 9.90 15.54 6.16
C TYR A 93 9.91 14.09 6.61
N CYS A 94 9.46 13.84 7.83
CA CYS A 94 9.35 12.47 8.35
C CYS A 94 8.30 11.68 7.59
N ASP A 95 7.17 12.29 7.27
CA ASP A 95 6.11 11.65 6.49
C ASP A 95 6.63 11.20 5.12
N LYS A 96 7.37 12.08 4.45
CA LYS A 96 7.92 11.79 3.13
C LYS A 96 8.90 10.63 3.19
N GLU A 97 9.75 10.62 4.20
CA GLU A 97 10.71 9.54 4.38
C GLU A 97 10.01 8.21 4.70
N ALA A 98 8.98 8.24 5.53
CA ALA A 98 8.21 7.06 5.85
C ALA A 98 7.57 6.45 4.59
N ILE A 99 7.01 7.30 3.73
CA ILE A 99 6.44 6.84 2.46
C ILE A 99 7.52 6.21 1.59
N ARG A 100 8.68 6.85 1.49
CA ARG A 100 9.78 6.33 0.68
C ARG A 100 10.19 4.93 1.13
N VAL A 101 10.35 4.72 2.44
CA VAL A 101 10.76 3.43 2.97
C VAL A 101 9.71 2.36 2.68
N ILE A 102 8.44 2.69 2.88
CA ILE A 102 7.36 1.73 2.61
C ILE A 102 7.31 1.36 1.13
N GLN A 103 7.51 2.34 0.25
CA GLN A 103 7.52 2.08 -1.20
C GLN A 103 8.72 1.23 -1.64
N SER A 104 9.76 1.15 -0.82
CA SER A 104 10.93 0.34 -1.12
C SER A 104 10.85 -1.09 -0.58
N LEU A 105 9.77 -1.44 0.09
CA LEU A 105 9.61 -2.79 0.63
C LEU A 105 9.57 -3.83 -0.48
N PRO A 106 10.21 -5.01 -0.24
CA PRO A 106 10.10 -6.11 -1.19
C PRO A 106 8.71 -6.71 -1.20
N LYS A 107 8.51 -7.70 -2.06
CA LYS A 107 7.20 -8.36 -2.14
C LYS A 107 6.84 -9.04 -0.83
N TRP A 108 5.57 -8.91 -0.50
CA TRP A 108 4.98 -9.52 0.69
C TRP A 108 4.34 -10.85 0.33
N ILE A 109 4.03 -11.63 1.35
CA ILE A 109 3.18 -12.81 1.23
C ILE A 109 1.75 -12.27 1.27
N PRO A 110 0.95 -12.45 0.20
CA PRO A 110 -0.39 -11.86 0.14
C PRO A 110 -1.33 -12.41 1.19
N GLY A 111 -2.30 -11.62 1.58
CA GLY A 111 -3.40 -12.09 2.41
C GLY A 111 -4.30 -13.03 1.64
N LYS A 112 -5.02 -13.90 2.36
CA LYS A 112 -5.93 -14.87 1.74
C LYS A 112 -7.30 -14.84 2.39
N GLN A 113 -8.31 -14.98 1.56
CA GLN A 113 -9.69 -15.11 1.97
C GLN A 113 -10.33 -16.21 1.14
N ASN A 114 -10.89 -17.22 1.79
CA ASN A 114 -11.48 -18.37 1.10
C ASN A 114 -10.50 -19.04 0.14
N GLY A 115 -9.24 -19.21 0.56
CA GLY A 115 -8.21 -19.87 -0.24
C GLY A 115 -7.68 -19.06 -1.41
N ARG A 116 -8.13 -17.82 -1.56
CA ARG A 116 -7.76 -16.95 -2.68
C ARG A 116 -6.94 -15.76 -2.19
N ASN A 117 -5.89 -15.42 -2.92
CA ASN A 117 -5.12 -14.21 -2.61
C ASN A 117 -5.98 -12.98 -2.89
N VAL A 118 -6.01 -12.05 -1.95
CA VAL A 118 -6.80 -10.83 -2.05
C VAL A 118 -5.96 -9.64 -1.61
N PRO A 119 -6.29 -8.43 -2.11
CA PRO A 119 -5.63 -7.22 -1.62
C PRO A 119 -6.11 -6.89 -0.21
N VAL A 120 -5.19 -6.48 0.66
CA VAL A 120 -5.50 -6.18 2.06
C VAL A 120 -4.80 -4.91 2.49
N TYR A 121 -5.50 -4.06 3.24
CA TYR A 121 -4.88 -2.90 3.87
C TYR A 121 -3.99 -3.34 5.02
N TYR A 122 -2.85 -2.69 5.13
CA TYR A 122 -1.92 -2.93 6.22
C TYR A 122 -1.38 -1.59 6.71
N THR A 123 -1.28 -1.43 8.02
CA THR A 123 -0.80 -0.18 8.61
C THR A 123 0.44 -0.47 9.46
N VAL A 124 1.47 0.33 9.25
CA VAL A 124 2.74 0.17 9.97
C VAL A 124 3.12 1.49 10.61
N PRO A 125 3.49 1.48 11.90
CA PRO A 125 4.05 2.67 12.54
C PRO A 125 5.54 2.78 12.20
N ILE A 126 5.96 3.94 11.69
CA ILE A 126 7.36 4.24 11.45
C ILE A 126 7.84 5.15 12.57
N THR A 127 8.78 4.66 13.36
CA THR A 127 9.25 5.39 14.54
C THR A 127 10.48 6.22 14.21
N PHE A 128 10.41 7.52 14.53
CA PHE A 128 11.53 8.44 14.47
C PHE A 128 11.93 8.79 15.88
N LYS A 129 13.11 8.34 16.27
CA LYS A 129 13.60 8.55 17.64
C LYS A 129 15.02 9.07 17.59
N LEU A 130 15.25 10.17 18.30
CA LEU A 130 16.60 10.75 18.45
C LEU A 130 17.39 9.95 19.46
N GLN A 131 18.67 9.82 19.21
CA GLN A 131 19.58 9.14 20.13
C GLN A 131 20.37 10.11 20.98
#